data_74399d0d8a40da77edb7433c98fd31bd
#
_entry.id   74399d0d8a40da77edb7433c98fd31bd
#
_cell.length_a   1.000
_cell.length_b   1.000
_cell.length_c   1.000
_cell.angle_alpha   90.00
_cell.angle_beta   90.00
_cell.angle_gamma   90.00
#
_symmetry.space_group_name_H-M   'P 1'
#
loop_
_entity.id
_entity.type
_entity.pdbx_description
1 polymer ?
#
loop_
_entity_poly.entity_id
_entity_poly.type
_entity_poly.pdbx_seq_one_letter_code
_entity_poly.pdbx_strand_id
1 'polypeptide(L)'
;MGERDYTRMSLKYPWQRLALLPRASKQIILMLSDCALLLLSAYIAFVIRLGFVFVPNEGQTFLIFIAPVLAIPVFIRFGLYRAIIRYLAERAIWPIFQATAIASLFWVALVFLMELYGSTGLPRSVPLLYWLLSTVFISASRFGAKWLLRSAESDKRYTSSALIIGVGEPARQLATALRSHSDTLVVGFVDPDGQLNGMDIVGLRVYGVEDIPALIENYGIKQVVVSEPGLEQKQRQDFARLLGRLPVNTRILPPIADLTAGKYLVSSLRNVEIDDLLGRSPVPPDAALLREVVEGRRIMVTGAGGSIGSQLCRTIAQWNPASIVLFESSEFALYNIDRQLRQIAGCEIVPILGTVSSRECVEKAIRDHNVDTVYHCAAYKHVPLVEKNPLVGIFNNVFGTLEVAQAALETDVERMVLISSDKAVRPTNVMGATKRWAELVVYYCGMLAEQSGKRKAFYSVRFGNVLGSNGSVVPLFREQIASGGPITLTHDDMTRYFMSIKEAAELIVQSGGIAASGDTVLLEMGEPVRIRDLAENMILLAGLTVRNEENPHGDIAIEVTGIREGEKMYEELFYDPSLAQPTRHPKIMRAPKGNKAAVDVPASLAALRIAMESGDVDAVRKVLFDVITS
;
A
#
# COMPACT_ATOMS: atom_id res chain seq x y z
N MET A 1 -23.98 29.88 -5.29
CA MET A 1 -24.15 30.48 -3.97
C MET A 1 -23.19 29.74 -3.04
N GLY A 2 -22.08 30.29 -2.54
CA GLY A 2 -21.47 31.61 -2.67
C GLY A 2 -19.99 31.52 -2.31
N GLU A 3 -19.20 32.09 -3.20
CA GLU A 3 -17.87 32.63 -2.85
C GLU A 3 -18.09 33.80 -1.92
N ARG A 4 -17.60 33.73 -0.70
CA ARG A 4 -17.24 34.84 0.21
C ARG A 4 -17.20 34.31 1.64
N ASP A 5 -15.98 33.98 2.16
CA ASP A 5 -15.60 34.21 3.56
C ASP A 5 -14.14 33.73 3.83
N TYR A 6 -13.19 34.26 3.04
CA TYR A 6 -11.74 34.11 3.35
C TYR A 6 -11.08 35.44 3.77
N THR A 7 -11.83 36.39 4.30
CA THR A 7 -11.30 37.74 4.65
C THR A 7 -11.63 38.15 6.07
N ARG A 8 -11.24 37.33 7.06
CA ARG A 8 -11.04 37.78 8.46
C ARG A 8 -10.06 36.86 9.20
N MET A 9 -8.84 36.66 8.67
CA MET A 9 -7.71 36.28 9.52
C MET A 9 -7.21 37.58 10.20
N SER A 10 -7.43 37.73 11.47
CA SER A 10 -6.80 38.79 12.28
C SER A 10 -5.29 38.53 12.27
N LEU A 11 -4.57 39.22 11.39
CA LEU A 11 -3.11 39.21 11.32
C LEU A 11 -2.57 39.86 12.60
N LYS A 12 -2.13 39.04 13.54
CA LYS A 12 -1.62 39.44 14.88
C LYS A 12 -0.34 40.30 14.81
N TYR A 13 0.41 40.24 13.67
CA TYR A 13 1.70 40.91 13.54
C TYR A 13 1.90 41.55 12.15
N PRO A 14 2.56 42.74 12.05
CA PRO A 14 2.75 43.48 10.81
C PRO A 14 3.51 42.70 9.72
N TRP A 15 4.45 41.81 10.10
CA TRP A 15 5.27 41.01 9.16
C TRP A 15 4.48 39.90 8.44
N GLN A 16 3.31 39.48 8.95
CA GLN A 16 2.42 38.57 8.24
C GLN A 16 1.84 39.22 6.98
N ARG A 17 1.69 40.55 6.95
CA ARG A 17 1.29 41.32 5.76
C ARG A 17 2.38 41.30 4.69
N LEU A 18 3.66 41.37 5.11
CA LEU A 18 4.79 41.27 4.17
C LEU A 18 4.83 39.93 3.43
N ALA A 19 4.41 38.84 4.05
CA ALA A 19 4.35 37.53 3.42
C ALA A 19 3.30 37.44 2.29
N LEU A 20 2.26 38.27 2.30
CA LEU A 20 1.18 38.31 1.31
C LEU A 20 1.44 39.25 0.13
N LEU A 21 2.52 40.06 0.17
CA LEU A 21 2.85 40.99 -0.91
C LEU A 21 3.22 40.28 -2.22
N PRO A 22 2.94 40.91 -3.37
CA PRO A 22 3.41 40.44 -4.68
C PRO A 22 4.93 40.32 -4.73
N ARG A 23 5.46 39.45 -5.59
CA ARG A 23 6.89 39.16 -5.73
C ARG A 23 7.73 40.42 -6.00
N ALA A 24 7.24 41.32 -6.88
CA ALA A 24 7.91 42.56 -7.21
C ALA A 24 8.05 43.48 -5.96
N SER A 25 7.01 43.64 -5.16
CA SER A 25 7.06 44.46 -3.95
C SER A 25 8.07 43.93 -2.92
N LYS A 26 8.16 42.60 -2.76
CA LYS A 26 9.16 41.95 -1.90
C LYS A 26 10.59 42.22 -2.38
N GLN A 27 10.83 42.17 -3.68
CA GLN A 27 12.15 42.48 -4.27
C GLN A 27 12.55 43.93 -4.02
N ILE A 28 11.62 44.87 -4.20
CA ILE A 28 11.85 46.30 -3.94
C ILE A 28 12.21 46.56 -2.47
N ILE A 29 11.43 45.94 -1.53
CA ILE A 29 11.70 46.09 -0.10
C ILE A 29 13.11 45.57 0.25
N LEU A 30 13.50 44.42 -0.32
CA LEU A 30 14.83 43.85 -0.10
C LEU A 30 15.93 44.76 -0.68
N MET A 31 15.73 45.30 -1.87
CA MET A 31 16.69 46.25 -2.47
C MET A 31 16.85 47.51 -1.63
N LEU A 32 15.75 48.08 -1.14
CA LEU A 32 15.78 49.25 -0.26
C LEU A 32 16.49 48.93 1.07
N SER A 33 16.21 47.76 1.67
CA SER A 33 16.90 47.31 2.87
C SER A 33 18.42 47.16 2.62
N ASP A 34 18.80 46.53 1.50
CA ASP A 34 20.21 46.36 1.16
C ASP A 34 20.90 47.71 0.91
N CYS A 35 20.24 48.68 0.23
CA CYS A 35 20.74 50.03 0.10
C CYS A 35 21.05 50.66 1.45
N ALA A 36 20.12 50.60 2.37
CA ALA A 36 20.29 51.17 3.73
C ALA A 36 21.44 50.48 4.48
N LEU A 37 21.55 49.15 4.39
CA LEU A 37 22.62 48.39 5.04
C LEU A 37 24.00 48.67 4.41
N LEU A 38 24.08 48.86 3.11
CA LEU A 38 25.32 49.22 2.43
C LEU A 38 25.80 50.64 2.77
N LEU A 39 24.86 51.63 2.84
CA LEU A 39 25.17 52.99 3.32
C LEU A 39 25.67 52.92 4.76
N LEU A 40 25.00 52.18 5.61
CA LEU A 40 25.37 52.00 7.01
C LEU A 40 26.74 51.34 7.14
N SER A 41 27.01 50.29 6.36
CA SER A 41 28.31 49.60 6.34
C SER A 41 29.44 50.51 5.96
N ALA A 42 29.24 51.33 4.91
CA ALA A 42 30.26 52.30 4.46
C ALA A 42 30.52 53.35 5.57
N TYR A 43 29.46 53.92 6.16
CA TYR A 43 29.61 54.91 7.26
C TYR A 43 30.30 54.32 8.48
N ILE A 44 29.87 53.13 8.95
CA ILE A 44 30.46 52.46 10.10
C ILE A 44 31.92 52.10 9.86
N ALA A 45 32.30 51.71 8.64
CA ALA A 45 33.71 51.44 8.27
C ALA A 45 34.61 52.64 8.52
N PHE A 46 34.14 53.86 8.21
CA PHE A 46 34.83 55.08 8.55
C PHE A 46 34.90 55.35 10.05
N VAL A 47 33.78 55.20 10.74
CA VAL A 47 33.69 55.43 12.22
C VAL A 47 34.64 54.50 12.97
N ILE A 48 34.66 53.18 12.63
CA ILE A 48 35.57 52.22 13.24
C ILE A 48 37.03 52.60 13.00
N ARG A 49 37.36 53.06 11.80
CA ARG A 49 38.75 53.42 11.47
C ARG A 49 39.19 54.71 12.14
N LEU A 50 38.31 55.67 12.20
CA LEU A 50 38.63 57.01 12.78
C LEU A 50 38.54 57.02 14.31
N GLY A 51 37.79 56.08 14.90
CA GLY A 51 37.62 55.95 16.33
C GLY A 51 36.58 56.90 16.97
N PHE A 52 35.86 57.68 16.16
CA PHE A 52 34.82 58.62 16.58
C PHE A 52 33.75 58.82 15.50
N VAL A 53 32.58 59.27 15.92
CA VAL A 53 31.51 59.68 15.00
C VAL A 53 31.91 60.97 14.32
N PHE A 54 32.00 60.98 13.02
CA PHE A 54 32.52 62.12 12.21
C PHE A 54 31.49 62.61 11.19
N VAL A 55 31.68 63.85 10.74
CA VAL A 55 30.92 64.42 9.64
C VAL A 55 31.75 64.22 8.37
N PRO A 56 31.22 63.43 7.39
CA PRO A 56 31.99 63.17 6.15
C PRO A 56 32.15 64.42 5.30
N ASN A 57 33.32 64.58 4.66
CA ASN A 57 33.54 65.58 3.64
C ASN A 57 32.79 65.24 2.34
N GLU A 58 32.79 66.14 1.34
CA GLU A 58 32.06 65.94 0.10
C GLU A 58 32.48 64.67 -0.63
N GLY A 59 33.79 64.36 -0.71
CA GLY A 59 34.32 63.16 -1.35
C GLY A 59 33.93 61.88 -0.60
N GLN A 60 33.98 61.88 0.73
CA GLN A 60 33.57 60.78 1.57
C GLN A 60 32.05 60.53 1.50
N THR A 61 31.29 61.62 1.48
CA THR A 61 29.82 61.57 1.33
C THR A 61 29.47 60.92 -0.02
N PHE A 62 30.12 61.36 -1.10
CA PHE A 62 29.94 60.73 -2.42
C PHE A 62 30.25 59.23 -2.40
N LEU A 63 31.37 58.83 -1.79
CA LEU A 63 31.78 57.42 -1.70
C LEU A 63 30.78 56.58 -0.89
N ILE A 64 30.19 57.13 0.17
CA ILE A 64 29.14 56.42 0.95
C ILE A 64 27.90 56.24 0.08
N PHE A 65 27.43 57.26 -0.62
CA PHE A 65 26.18 57.16 -1.40
C PHE A 65 26.33 56.39 -2.69
N ILE A 66 27.52 56.28 -3.29
CA ILE A 66 27.75 55.49 -4.50
C ILE A 66 27.86 53.99 -4.21
N ALA A 67 28.13 53.58 -2.97
CA ALA A 67 28.32 52.19 -2.58
C ALA A 67 27.13 51.28 -2.96
N PRO A 68 25.85 51.63 -2.65
CA PRO A 68 24.71 50.85 -3.12
C PRO A 68 24.54 50.85 -4.64
N VAL A 69 24.86 51.93 -5.32
CA VAL A 69 24.71 52.04 -6.77
C VAL A 69 25.62 51.04 -7.49
N LEU A 70 26.82 50.81 -6.96
CA LEU A 70 27.76 49.82 -7.48
C LEU A 70 27.38 48.39 -7.08
N ALA A 71 26.83 48.21 -5.86
CA ALA A 71 26.56 46.88 -5.32
C ALA A 71 25.26 46.25 -5.86
N ILE A 72 24.17 47.02 -5.98
CA ILE A 72 22.86 46.49 -6.38
C ILE A 72 22.87 45.79 -7.73
N PRO A 73 23.49 46.31 -8.80
CA PRO A 73 23.62 45.61 -10.10
C PRO A 73 24.36 44.27 -9.96
N VAL A 74 25.41 44.22 -9.15
CA VAL A 74 26.15 42.98 -8.86
C VAL A 74 25.23 41.98 -8.13
N PHE A 75 24.50 42.41 -7.13
CA PHE A 75 23.55 41.56 -6.38
C PHE A 75 22.45 41.01 -7.28
N ILE A 76 21.94 41.82 -8.22
CA ILE A 76 20.96 41.37 -9.23
C ILE A 76 21.58 40.28 -10.11
N ARG A 77 22.84 40.49 -10.61
CA ARG A 77 23.55 39.54 -11.47
C ARG A 77 23.83 38.21 -10.78
N PHE A 78 24.17 38.23 -9.50
CA PHE A 78 24.35 37.04 -8.67
C PHE A 78 23.05 36.42 -8.19
N GLY A 79 21.88 36.98 -8.53
CA GLY A 79 20.58 36.41 -8.26
C GLY A 79 20.12 36.52 -6.80
N LEU A 80 20.70 37.42 -5.98
CA LEU A 80 20.34 37.60 -4.57
C LEU A 80 18.86 37.98 -4.38
N TYR A 81 18.20 38.54 -5.39
CA TYR A 81 16.80 38.91 -5.41
C TYR A 81 15.89 37.90 -6.12
N ARG A 82 16.46 36.83 -6.71
CA ARG A 82 15.70 35.75 -7.35
C ARG A 82 15.35 34.65 -6.39
N ALA A 83 16.16 34.42 -5.37
CA ALA A 83 15.94 33.39 -4.37
C ALA A 83 14.72 33.70 -3.50
N ILE A 84 13.88 32.69 -3.28
CA ILE A 84 12.79 32.76 -2.30
C ILE A 84 13.45 32.63 -0.92
N ILE A 85 13.43 33.70 -0.11
CA ILE A 85 14.11 33.80 1.21
C ILE A 85 13.73 32.62 2.12
N ARG A 86 12.52 32.13 2.00
CA ARG A 86 11.96 31.00 2.78
C ARG A 86 12.77 29.71 2.62
N TYR A 87 13.32 29.44 1.44
CA TYR A 87 14.07 28.22 1.11
C TYR A 87 15.58 28.44 0.97
N LEU A 88 16.10 29.53 1.56
CA LEU A 88 17.52 29.83 1.49
C LEU A 88 18.32 28.67 2.12
N ALA A 89 19.09 27.95 1.32
CA ALA A 89 19.99 26.91 1.80
C ALA A 89 21.17 27.54 2.55
N GLU A 90 21.82 26.81 3.46
CA GLU A 90 23.04 27.25 4.14
C GLU A 90 24.17 27.58 3.15
N ARG A 91 24.18 26.91 2.01
CA ARG A 91 25.12 27.20 0.89
C ARG A 91 24.91 28.56 0.24
N ALA A 92 23.84 29.29 0.54
CA ALA A 92 23.58 30.64 -0.01
C ALA A 92 24.55 31.70 0.53
N ILE A 93 25.29 31.43 1.59
CA ILE A 93 26.35 32.32 2.12
C ILE A 93 27.42 32.57 1.05
N TRP A 94 27.78 31.57 0.24
CA TRP A 94 28.84 31.68 -0.77
C TRP A 94 28.51 32.67 -1.89
N PRO A 95 27.35 32.70 -2.53
CA PRO A 95 26.93 33.74 -3.46
C PRO A 95 26.92 35.15 -2.84
N ILE A 96 26.50 35.29 -1.56
CA ILE A 96 26.49 36.59 -0.86
C ILE A 96 27.93 37.07 -0.70
N PHE A 97 28.83 36.22 -0.23
CA PHE A 97 30.25 36.53 -0.06
C PHE A 97 30.90 36.96 -1.37
N GLN A 98 30.66 36.23 -2.47
CA GLN A 98 31.18 36.58 -3.80
C GLN A 98 30.63 37.91 -4.33
N ALA A 99 29.33 38.14 -4.18
CA ALA A 99 28.68 39.36 -4.64
C ALA A 99 29.16 40.59 -3.88
N THR A 100 29.31 40.49 -2.55
CA THR A 100 29.85 41.60 -1.73
C THR A 100 31.31 41.85 -1.99
N ALA A 101 32.12 40.80 -2.26
CA ALA A 101 33.53 40.95 -2.61
C ALA A 101 33.72 41.70 -3.95
N ILE A 102 32.97 41.31 -5.00
CA ILE A 102 33.02 41.96 -6.30
C ILE A 102 32.50 43.40 -6.23
N ALA A 103 31.40 43.64 -5.51
CA ALA A 103 30.88 44.99 -5.31
C ALA A 103 31.90 45.88 -4.59
N SER A 104 32.59 45.35 -3.57
CA SER A 104 33.64 46.06 -2.85
C SER A 104 34.86 46.32 -3.71
N LEU A 105 35.24 45.45 -4.65
CA LEU A 105 36.31 45.66 -5.60
C LEU A 105 35.99 46.83 -6.53
N PHE A 106 34.78 46.95 -7.06
CA PHE A 106 34.36 48.10 -7.86
C PHE A 106 34.41 49.40 -7.05
N TRP A 107 33.97 49.33 -5.80
CA TRP A 107 34.03 50.48 -4.90
C TRP A 107 35.50 50.89 -4.62
N VAL A 108 36.40 49.92 -4.36
CA VAL A 108 37.83 50.16 -4.16
C VAL A 108 38.47 50.76 -5.40
N ALA A 109 38.13 50.28 -6.59
CA ALA A 109 38.63 50.84 -7.86
C ALA A 109 38.22 52.31 -8.01
N LEU A 110 36.97 52.66 -7.67
CA LEU A 110 36.49 54.01 -7.67
C LEU A 110 37.22 54.89 -6.64
N VAL A 111 37.41 54.39 -5.40
CA VAL A 111 38.20 55.05 -4.39
C VAL A 111 39.60 55.34 -4.88
N PHE A 112 40.26 54.38 -5.49
CA PHE A 112 41.61 54.54 -6.04
C PHE A 112 41.68 55.63 -7.15
N LEU A 113 40.68 55.67 -8.03
CA LEU A 113 40.60 56.71 -9.07
C LEU A 113 40.42 58.11 -8.46
N MET A 114 39.58 58.23 -7.42
CA MET A 114 39.36 59.50 -6.75
C MET A 114 40.60 59.98 -5.96
N GLU A 115 41.35 59.04 -5.36
CA GLU A 115 42.58 59.34 -4.64
C GLU A 115 43.70 59.88 -5.54
N LEU A 116 43.74 59.42 -6.81
CA LEU A 116 44.65 59.97 -7.82
C LEU A 116 44.45 61.48 -8.09
N TYR A 117 43.24 61.98 -7.77
CA TYR A 117 42.90 63.40 -7.86
C TYR A 117 43.01 64.12 -6.52
N GLY A 118 43.51 63.46 -5.45
CA GLY A 118 43.80 64.05 -4.16
C GLY A 118 42.56 64.47 -3.35
N SER A 119 41.41 63.90 -3.64
CA SER A 119 40.12 64.44 -3.16
C SER A 119 39.50 63.75 -1.93
N THR A 120 40.06 62.63 -1.40
CA THR A 120 39.32 61.86 -0.42
C THR A 120 40.00 61.64 0.94
N GLY A 121 41.34 61.62 1.01
CA GLY A 121 42.06 61.32 2.28
C GLY A 121 41.62 60.04 2.98
N LEU A 122 41.41 58.96 2.21
CA LEU A 122 40.77 57.77 2.68
C LEU A 122 41.77 56.81 3.33
N PRO A 123 41.55 56.38 4.58
CA PRO A 123 42.42 55.39 5.22
C PRO A 123 42.35 54.02 4.50
N ARG A 124 43.49 53.41 4.19
CA ARG A 124 43.61 52.15 3.42
C ARG A 124 42.85 50.93 4.00
N SER A 125 42.47 50.98 5.27
CA SER A 125 41.70 49.89 5.93
C SER A 125 40.17 50.03 5.77
N VAL A 126 39.65 51.18 5.36
CA VAL A 126 38.19 51.40 5.21
C VAL A 126 37.58 50.48 4.17
N PRO A 127 38.16 50.20 3.01
CA PRO A 127 37.64 49.24 2.04
C PRO A 127 37.48 47.84 2.60
N LEU A 128 38.43 47.34 3.36
CA LEU A 128 38.38 46.02 3.99
C LEU A 128 37.25 45.95 5.01
N LEU A 129 37.13 46.96 5.86
CA LEU A 129 36.06 47.06 6.86
C LEU A 129 34.69 47.15 6.16
N TYR A 130 34.56 47.92 5.10
CA TYR A 130 33.31 48.02 4.33
C TYR A 130 32.89 46.63 3.76
N TRP A 131 33.83 45.93 3.14
CA TRP A 131 33.55 44.57 2.63
C TRP A 131 33.10 43.62 3.74
N LEU A 132 33.81 43.56 4.86
CA LEU A 132 33.48 42.73 5.97
C LEU A 132 32.08 43.06 6.56
N LEU A 133 31.82 44.34 6.84
CA LEU A 133 30.56 44.80 7.37
C LEU A 133 29.39 44.57 6.43
N SER A 134 29.55 44.85 5.15
CA SER A 134 28.53 44.61 4.13
C SER A 134 28.19 43.11 4.02
N THR A 135 29.20 42.23 4.05
CA THR A 135 29.00 40.79 4.04
C THR A 135 28.21 40.31 5.26
N VAL A 136 28.57 40.79 6.45
CA VAL A 136 27.90 40.45 7.71
C VAL A 136 26.46 40.96 7.73
N PHE A 137 26.23 42.25 7.37
CA PHE A 137 24.90 42.85 7.44
C PHE A 137 23.95 42.26 6.38
N ILE A 138 24.40 42.03 5.18
CA ILE A 138 23.58 41.42 4.13
C ILE A 138 23.26 39.95 4.49
N SER A 139 24.24 39.19 4.99
CA SER A 139 23.98 37.82 5.48
C SER A 139 22.99 37.82 6.65
N ALA A 140 23.20 38.67 7.65
CA ALA A 140 22.32 38.79 8.82
C ALA A 140 20.87 39.15 8.41
N SER A 141 20.70 40.08 7.45
CA SER A 141 19.37 40.47 6.95
C SER A 141 18.65 39.27 6.30
N ARG A 142 19.37 38.43 5.52
CA ARG A 142 18.78 37.26 4.85
C ARG A 142 18.41 36.16 5.85
N PHE A 143 19.31 35.84 6.78
CA PHE A 143 19.03 34.80 7.79
C PHE A 143 18.01 35.30 8.85
N GLY A 144 18.05 36.57 9.20
CA GLY A 144 17.05 37.20 10.06
C GLY A 144 15.65 37.18 9.45
N ALA A 145 15.53 37.53 8.17
CA ALA A 145 14.27 37.44 7.43
C ALA A 145 13.77 35.97 7.32
N LYS A 146 14.66 35.01 7.05
CA LYS A 146 14.33 33.59 7.08
C LYS A 146 13.83 33.13 8.45
N TRP A 147 14.51 33.51 9.52
CA TRP A 147 14.11 33.18 10.89
C TRP A 147 12.76 33.78 11.24
N LEU A 148 12.52 35.07 10.92
CA LEU A 148 11.26 35.78 11.17
C LEU A 148 10.09 35.14 10.41
N LEU A 149 10.28 34.78 9.14
CA LEU A 149 9.26 34.11 8.33
C LEU A 149 8.98 32.68 8.82
N ARG A 150 9.99 31.98 9.34
CA ARG A 150 9.84 30.64 9.92
C ARG A 150 9.13 30.69 11.28
N SER A 151 9.41 31.69 12.11
CA SER A 151 8.73 31.90 13.39
C SER A 151 7.25 32.24 13.20
N ALA A 152 6.90 32.94 12.13
CA ALA A 152 5.51 33.23 11.77
C ALA A 152 4.72 31.98 11.34
N GLU A 153 5.39 30.89 10.93
CA GLU A 153 4.77 29.61 10.60
C GLU A 153 4.59 28.69 11.80
N SER A 154 5.34 28.91 12.88
CA SER A 154 5.19 28.10 14.09
C SER A 154 3.83 28.35 14.81
N ASP A 155 3.07 29.36 14.40
CA ASP A 155 1.68 29.59 14.80
C ASP A 155 0.63 28.87 13.89
N LYS A 156 1.08 28.10 12.89
CA LYS A 156 0.19 27.14 12.22
C LYS A 156 -0.22 26.09 13.26
N ARG A 157 -1.47 26.12 13.67
CA ARG A 157 -2.08 25.01 14.40
C ARG A 157 -1.99 23.80 13.50
N TYR A 158 -1.00 22.92 13.76
CA TYR A 158 -0.97 21.61 13.14
C TYR A 158 -2.31 20.94 13.43
N THR A 159 -2.99 20.52 12.37
CA THR A 159 -4.31 19.91 12.49
C THR A 159 -4.18 18.47 13.01
N SER A 160 -3.00 17.87 12.88
CA SER A 160 -2.67 16.52 13.37
C SER A 160 -1.22 16.44 13.81
N SER A 161 -0.95 15.52 14.73
CA SER A 161 0.40 15.14 15.17
C SER A 161 0.66 13.68 14.81
N ALA A 162 1.89 13.38 14.38
CA ALA A 162 2.28 12.04 13.94
C ALA A 162 3.60 11.59 14.60
N LEU A 163 3.67 10.30 14.91
CA LEU A 163 4.86 9.57 15.32
C LEU A 163 5.21 8.55 14.24
N ILE A 164 6.49 8.38 13.92
CA ILE A 164 6.94 7.44 12.89
C ILE A 164 7.71 6.31 13.54
N ILE A 165 7.23 5.07 13.36
CA ILE A 165 7.94 3.86 13.79
C ILE A 165 8.86 3.40 12.67
N GLY A 166 10.15 3.28 13.01
CA GLY A 166 11.24 3.00 12.10
C GLY A 166 12.16 4.20 11.90
N VAL A 167 13.44 3.95 11.67
CA VAL A 167 14.50 4.96 11.52
C VAL A 167 15.23 4.87 10.18
N GLY A 168 14.83 3.93 9.33
CA GLY A 168 15.38 3.67 8.00
C GLY A 168 15.15 4.82 7.00
N GLU A 169 15.70 4.69 5.81
CA GLU A 169 15.60 5.70 4.75
C GLU A 169 14.14 6.05 4.39
N PRO A 170 13.18 5.08 4.30
CA PRO A 170 11.78 5.39 4.04
C PRO A 170 11.16 6.29 5.11
N ALA A 171 11.49 6.05 6.39
CA ALA A 171 11.02 6.85 7.51
C ALA A 171 11.50 8.31 7.43
N ARG A 172 12.77 8.52 7.08
CA ARG A 172 13.39 9.84 6.93
C ARG A 172 12.78 10.63 5.79
N GLN A 173 12.56 9.98 4.66
CA GLN A 173 11.90 10.58 3.50
C GLN A 173 10.44 10.95 3.81
N LEU A 174 9.71 10.06 4.48
CA LEU A 174 8.35 10.31 4.93
C LEU A 174 8.27 11.51 5.90
N ALA A 175 9.16 11.56 6.90
CA ALA A 175 9.21 12.68 7.84
C ALA A 175 9.45 14.02 7.13
N THR A 176 10.34 14.03 6.14
CA THR A 176 10.63 15.20 5.32
C THR A 176 9.42 15.61 4.48
N ALA A 177 8.73 14.64 3.88
CA ALA A 177 7.53 14.88 3.07
C ALA A 177 6.36 15.40 3.93
N LEU A 178 6.09 14.80 5.09
CA LEU A 178 5.05 15.25 6.02
C LEU A 178 5.30 16.68 6.51
N ARG A 179 6.54 17.03 6.83
CA ARG A 179 6.91 18.39 7.27
C ARG A 179 6.80 19.45 6.18
N SER A 180 6.93 19.07 4.92
CA SER A 180 6.93 20.02 3.78
C SER A 180 5.58 20.17 3.09
N HIS A 181 4.71 19.17 3.12
CA HIS A 181 3.49 19.11 2.30
C HIS A 181 2.19 18.88 3.08
N SER A 182 2.26 18.70 4.41
CA SER A 182 1.05 18.46 5.22
C SER A 182 0.99 19.37 6.45
N ASP A 183 -0.21 19.55 6.98
CA ASP A 183 -0.45 20.26 8.26
C ASP A 183 -0.20 19.30 9.46
N THR A 184 0.69 18.31 9.30
CA THR A 184 1.01 17.30 10.30
C THR A 184 2.34 17.61 10.98
N LEU A 185 2.32 17.71 12.30
CA LEU A 185 3.52 17.81 13.13
C LEU A 185 4.12 16.43 13.34
N VAL A 186 5.30 16.16 12.80
CA VAL A 186 6.05 14.94 13.14
C VAL A 186 6.79 15.18 14.45
N VAL A 187 6.41 14.42 15.50
CA VAL A 187 6.96 14.54 16.86
C VAL A 187 8.35 13.90 16.95
N GLY A 188 8.54 12.74 16.33
CA GLY A 188 9.81 12.03 16.35
C GLY A 188 9.75 10.69 15.64
N PHE A 189 10.84 9.95 15.78
CA PHE A 189 10.95 8.55 15.35
C PHE A 189 10.91 7.63 16.57
N VAL A 190 10.51 6.38 16.35
CA VAL A 190 10.66 5.28 17.31
C VAL A 190 11.57 4.23 16.69
N ASP A 191 12.62 3.85 17.41
CA ASP A 191 13.52 2.78 16.99
C ASP A 191 13.06 1.44 17.58
N PRO A 192 12.57 0.49 16.75
CA PRO A 192 12.16 -0.84 17.20
C PRO A 192 13.27 -1.64 17.88
N ASP A 193 14.52 -1.42 17.46
CA ASP A 193 15.68 -2.16 17.94
C ASP A 193 16.40 -1.45 19.11
N GLY A 194 16.01 -0.21 19.42
CA GLY A 194 16.52 0.57 20.54
C GLY A 194 17.97 1.08 20.40
N GLN A 195 18.62 0.84 19.27
CA GLN A 195 20.05 1.18 19.08
C GLN A 195 20.29 2.67 18.90
N LEU A 196 19.33 3.40 18.39
CA LEU A 196 19.43 4.83 18.07
C LEU A 196 18.66 5.72 19.05
N ASN A 197 18.18 5.17 20.16
CA ASN A 197 17.44 5.92 21.17
C ASN A 197 18.21 7.14 21.66
N GLY A 198 17.53 8.28 21.76
CA GLY A 198 18.11 9.55 22.22
C GLY A 198 18.89 10.32 21.16
N MET A 199 19.11 9.76 19.97
CA MET A 199 19.76 10.47 18.85
C MET A 199 18.78 11.38 18.11
N ASP A 200 19.32 12.34 17.36
CA ASP A 200 18.55 13.22 16.48
C ASP A 200 18.79 12.84 15.01
N ILE A 201 17.72 12.48 14.30
CA ILE A 201 17.74 12.13 12.88
C ILE A 201 16.86 13.13 12.11
N VAL A 202 17.42 13.79 11.10
CA VAL A 202 16.73 14.83 10.30
C VAL A 202 16.11 15.94 11.18
N GLY A 203 16.74 16.22 12.34
CA GLY A 203 16.26 17.22 13.32
C GLY A 203 14.99 16.78 14.06
N LEU A 204 14.77 15.49 14.21
CA LEU A 204 13.74 14.85 15.02
C LEU A 204 14.40 13.84 15.96
N ARG A 205 13.92 13.81 17.21
CA ARG A 205 14.44 12.89 18.23
C ARG A 205 13.96 11.46 17.98
N VAL A 206 14.82 10.50 18.26
CA VAL A 206 14.52 9.07 18.26
C VAL A 206 14.20 8.64 19.69
N TYR A 207 13.10 7.91 19.85
CA TYR A 207 12.56 7.42 21.11
C TYR A 207 12.54 5.89 21.13
N GLY A 208 12.44 5.29 22.32
CA GLY A 208 12.22 3.88 22.52
C GLY A 208 10.75 3.48 22.33
N VAL A 209 10.51 2.19 22.20
CA VAL A 209 9.14 1.62 22.10
C VAL A 209 8.34 1.89 23.37
N GLU A 210 9.00 1.85 24.52
CA GLU A 210 8.45 2.12 25.86
C GLU A 210 7.94 3.56 26.02
N ASP A 211 8.46 4.50 25.24
CA ASP A 211 8.07 5.91 25.31
C ASP A 211 6.74 6.20 24.57
N ILE A 212 6.28 5.30 23.70
CA ILE A 212 5.12 5.54 22.83
C ILE A 212 3.87 6.00 23.59
N PRO A 213 3.42 5.35 24.69
CA PRO A 213 2.24 5.79 25.42
C PRO A 213 2.36 7.21 25.97
N ALA A 214 3.52 7.52 26.58
CA ALA A 214 3.80 8.84 27.13
C ALA A 214 3.87 9.93 26.05
N LEU A 215 4.45 9.61 24.88
CA LEU A 215 4.51 10.53 23.75
C LEU A 215 3.11 10.84 23.19
N ILE A 216 2.25 9.82 23.08
CA ILE A 216 0.87 9.98 22.60
C ILE A 216 0.10 10.92 23.53
N GLU A 217 0.20 10.71 24.83
CA GLU A 217 -0.48 11.54 25.82
C GLU A 217 0.07 12.98 25.87
N ASN A 218 1.40 13.13 25.99
CA ASN A 218 2.05 14.43 26.16
C ASN A 218 1.97 15.34 24.92
N TYR A 219 2.04 14.78 23.72
CA TYR A 219 2.02 15.53 22.47
C TYR A 219 0.67 15.47 21.73
N GLY A 220 -0.33 14.78 22.29
CA GLY A 220 -1.64 14.61 21.67
C GLY A 220 -1.53 13.97 20.29
N ILE A 221 -0.69 12.92 20.14
CA ILE A 221 -0.44 12.27 18.86
C ILE A 221 -1.72 11.59 18.40
N LYS A 222 -2.20 11.92 17.20
CA LYS A 222 -3.40 11.35 16.61
C LYS A 222 -3.10 10.28 15.57
N GLN A 223 -1.87 10.25 15.05
CA GLN A 223 -1.48 9.33 13.99
C GLN A 223 -0.11 8.70 14.29
N VAL A 224 -0.03 7.39 14.14
CA VAL A 224 1.24 6.64 14.15
C VAL A 224 1.46 6.03 12.78
N VAL A 225 2.64 6.22 12.20
CA VAL A 225 2.99 5.66 10.89
C VAL A 225 4.09 4.64 11.04
N VAL A 226 3.81 3.39 10.67
CA VAL A 226 4.80 2.32 10.61
C VAL A 226 5.49 2.38 9.26
N SER A 227 6.80 2.65 9.27
CA SER A 227 7.62 2.88 8.07
C SER A 227 8.77 1.89 7.91
N GLU A 228 8.76 0.78 8.65
CA GLU A 228 9.82 -0.22 8.63
C GLU A 228 9.33 -1.50 7.92
N PRO A 229 9.64 -1.70 6.63
CA PRO A 229 9.22 -2.90 5.90
C PRO A 229 9.88 -4.18 6.40
N GLY A 230 11.01 -4.06 7.11
CA GLY A 230 11.81 -5.18 7.63
C GLY A 230 11.44 -5.67 9.03
N LEU A 231 10.40 -5.12 9.68
CA LEU A 231 9.97 -5.60 11.00
C LEU A 231 9.63 -7.08 10.96
N GLU A 232 10.19 -7.84 11.91
CA GLU A 232 9.81 -9.24 12.13
C GLU A 232 8.32 -9.38 12.44
N GLN A 233 7.74 -10.53 12.12
CA GLN A 233 6.33 -10.83 12.36
C GLN A 233 5.91 -10.55 13.82
N LYS A 234 6.75 -10.97 14.76
CA LYS A 234 6.51 -10.77 16.19
C LYS A 234 6.48 -9.29 16.57
N GLN A 235 7.43 -8.51 16.08
CA GLN A 235 7.49 -7.06 16.32
C GLN A 235 6.24 -6.35 15.75
N ARG A 236 5.79 -6.72 14.55
CA ARG A 236 4.55 -6.16 13.96
C ARG A 236 3.32 -6.45 14.82
N GLN A 237 3.19 -7.67 15.33
CA GLN A 237 2.09 -8.04 16.22
C GLN A 237 2.15 -7.30 17.55
N ASP A 238 3.35 -7.15 18.14
CA ASP A 238 3.54 -6.43 19.39
C ASP A 238 3.22 -4.94 19.22
N PHE A 239 3.64 -4.31 18.11
CA PHE A 239 3.24 -2.94 17.78
C PHE A 239 1.74 -2.81 17.55
N ALA A 240 1.12 -3.74 16.84
CA ALA A 240 -0.33 -3.73 16.62
C ALA A 240 -1.09 -3.83 17.94
N ARG A 241 -0.65 -4.69 18.87
CA ARG A 241 -1.24 -4.81 20.21
C ARG A 241 -1.03 -3.55 21.05
N LEU A 242 0.18 -2.99 21.02
CA LEU A 242 0.49 -1.75 21.75
C LEU A 242 -0.34 -0.58 21.23
N LEU A 243 -0.32 -0.35 19.92
CA LEU A 243 -1.00 0.77 19.28
C LEU A 243 -2.52 0.63 19.31
N GLY A 244 -3.04 -0.58 19.22
CA GLY A 244 -4.47 -0.85 19.30
C GLY A 244 -5.09 -0.52 20.67
N ARG A 245 -4.28 -0.44 21.73
CA ARG A 245 -4.73 0.00 23.07
C ARG A 245 -4.70 1.53 23.25
N LEU A 246 -4.20 2.26 22.27
CA LEU A 246 -3.99 3.71 22.35
C LEU A 246 -4.93 4.42 21.36
N PRO A 247 -5.46 5.59 21.69
CA PRO A 247 -6.42 6.33 20.85
C PRO A 247 -5.73 7.01 19.66
N VAL A 248 -5.10 6.22 18.78
CA VAL A 248 -4.32 6.71 17.63
C VAL A 248 -4.73 6.01 16.34
N ASN A 249 -4.71 6.75 15.24
CA ASN A 249 -4.90 6.17 13.91
C ASN A 249 -3.56 5.63 13.39
N THR A 250 -3.46 4.33 13.21
CA THR A 250 -2.24 3.67 12.74
C THR A 250 -2.27 3.52 11.21
N ARG A 251 -1.21 3.98 10.55
CA ARG A 251 -1.00 3.85 9.11
C ARG A 251 0.32 3.12 8.82
N ILE A 252 0.37 2.48 7.66
CA ILE A 252 1.58 1.80 7.17
C ILE A 252 2.03 2.45 5.87
N LEU A 253 3.36 2.57 5.71
CA LEU A 253 3.99 2.87 4.44
C LEU A 253 4.21 1.56 3.67
N PRO A 254 3.66 1.40 2.44
CA PRO A 254 3.90 0.22 1.62
C PRO A 254 5.40 0.02 1.30
N PRO A 255 5.85 -1.21 0.96
CA PRO A 255 7.22 -1.48 0.54
C PRO A 255 7.66 -0.60 -0.64
N ILE A 256 8.93 -0.21 -0.68
CA ILE A 256 9.52 0.72 -1.67
C ILE A 256 9.38 0.23 -3.12
N ALA A 257 9.25 -1.08 -3.35
CA ALA A 257 9.02 -1.64 -4.68
C ALA A 257 7.79 -1.06 -5.41
N ASP A 258 6.78 -0.58 -4.64
CA ASP A 258 5.58 0.06 -5.17
C ASP A 258 5.71 1.59 -5.31
N LEU A 259 6.86 2.18 -4.89
CA LEU A 259 7.09 3.64 -4.77
C LEU A 259 8.06 4.18 -5.83
N THR A 260 7.94 3.79 -7.08
CA THR A 260 8.88 4.15 -8.17
C THR A 260 8.96 5.65 -8.53
N ALA A 261 8.35 6.56 -7.78
CA ALA A 261 8.53 8.00 -7.96
C ALA A 261 8.31 8.77 -6.64
N GLY A 262 9.36 9.35 -6.11
CA GLY A 262 9.44 10.10 -4.84
C GLY A 262 8.44 11.25 -4.59
N LYS A 263 7.36 11.35 -5.35
CA LYS A 263 6.33 12.40 -5.23
C LYS A 263 5.10 12.01 -4.40
N TYR A 264 4.92 10.73 -4.03
CA TYR A 264 3.64 10.24 -3.50
C TYR A 264 3.71 9.55 -2.14
N LEU A 265 4.81 9.73 -1.38
CA LEU A 265 4.98 9.07 -0.07
C LEU A 265 3.82 9.30 0.91
N VAL A 266 3.27 10.51 0.95
CA VAL A 266 2.15 10.84 1.86
C VAL A 266 0.82 10.28 1.34
N SER A 267 0.59 10.30 0.03
CA SER A 267 -0.62 9.74 -0.58
C SER A 267 -0.62 8.20 -0.61
N SER A 268 0.55 7.59 -0.45
CA SER A 268 0.71 6.14 -0.36
C SER A 268 0.45 5.59 1.05
N LEU A 269 0.31 6.44 2.06
CA LEU A 269 -0.05 6.01 3.41
C LEU A 269 -1.45 5.42 3.39
N ARG A 270 -1.56 4.13 3.74
CA ARG A 270 -2.84 3.45 3.91
C ARG A 270 -3.06 3.05 5.37
N ASN A 271 -4.30 2.87 5.75
CA ASN A 271 -4.60 2.31 7.05
C ASN A 271 -4.04 0.89 7.15
N VAL A 272 -3.71 0.47 8.37
CA VAL A 272 -3.33 -0.91 8.65
C VAL A 272 -4.51 -1.82 8.28
N GLU A 273 -4.27 -2.76 7.39
CA GLU A 273 -5.22 -3.78 7.03
C GLU A 273 -4.93 -5.07 7.81
N ILE A 274 -5.92 -5.97 7.86
CA ILE A 274 -5.79 -7.26 8.55
C ILE A 274 -4.64 -8.08 7.95
N ASP A 275 -4.40 -7.94 6.66
CA ASP A 275 -3.28 -8.58 5.94
C ASP A 275 -1.91 -8.25 6.56
N ASP A 276 -1.75 -7.01 7.03
CA ASP A 276 -0.50 -6.54 7.66
C ASP A 276 -0.26 -7.17 9.04
N LEU A 277 -1.34 -7.56 9.73
CA LEU A 277 -1.26 -8.17 11.07
C LEU A 277 -1.01 -9.68 11.04
N LEU A 278 -1.34 -10.34 9.95
CA LEU A 278 -1.16 -11.79 9.81
C LEU A 278 0.30 -12.18 9.57
N GLY A 279 1.20 -11.20 9.49
CA GLY A 279 2.64 -11.40 9.47
C GLY A 279 3.17 -12.15 8.26
N ARG A 280 2.37 -12.29 7.21
CA ARG A 280 2.77 -12.95 5.98
C ARG A 280 3.61 -11.99 5.14
N SER A 281 4.85 -12.39 4.82
CA SER A 281 5.68 -11.64 3.88
C SER A 281 5.23 -11.96 2.46
N PRO A 282 4.66 -11.01 1.70
CA PRO A 282 4.34 -11.24 0.30
C PRO A 282 5.64 -11.46 -0.48
N VAL A 283 5.68 -12.54 -1.26
CA VAL A 283 6.75 -12.76 -2.23
C VAL A 283 6.38 -11.98 -3.48
N PRO A 284 7.26 -11.13 -4.02
CA PRO A 284 6.99 -10.46 -5.28
C PRO A 284 6.61 -11.47 -6.37
N PRO A 285 5.60 -11.19 -7.19
CA PRO A 285 5.19 -12.11 -8.25
C PRO A 285 6.32 -12.25 -9.28
N ASP A 286 6.54 -13.48 -9.78
CA ASP A 286 7.47 -13.74 -10.86
C ASP A 286 6.91 -13.22 -12.18
N ALA A 287 7.41 -12.08 -12.60
CA ALA A 287 6.97 -11.41 -13.83
C ALA A 287 7.19 -12.25 -15.09
N ALA A 288 8.19 -13.13 -15.11
CA ALA A 288 8.44 -14.00 -16.26
C ALA A 288 7.37 -15.09 -16.36
N LEU A 289 7.00 -15.72 -15.24
CA LEU A 289 5.90 -16.68 -15.19
C LEU A 289 4.55 -16.07 -15.57
N LEU A 290 4.26 -14.87 -15.07
CA LEU A 290 3.00 -14.18 -15.36
C LEU A 290 2.88 -13.84 -16.85
N ARG A 291 3.96 -13.34 -17.47
CA ARG A 291 3.98 -13.08 -18.92
C ARG A 291 3.82 -14.36 -19.72
N GLU A 292 4.57 -15.42 -19.41
CA GLU A 292 4.48 -16.73 -20.09
C GLU A 292 3.04 -17.24 -20.17
N VAL A 293 2.26 -17.03 -19.10
CA VAL A 293 0.91 -17.61 -18.96
C VAL A 293 -0.18 -16.70 -19.52
N VAL A 294 0.01 -15.36 -19.49
CA VAL A 294 -1.06 -14.39 -19.75
C VAL A 294 -0.86 -13.61 -21.05
N GLU A 295 0.38 -13.19 -21.37
CA GLU A 295 0.62 -12.26 -22.47
C GLU A 295 0.14 -12.82 -23.81
N GLY A 296 -0.72 -12.06 -24.49
CA GLY A 296 -1.32 -12.43 -25.78
C GLY A 296 -2.31 -13.58 -25.75
N ARG A 297 -2.69 -14.11 -24.57
CA ARG A 297 -3.65 -15.21 -24.40
C ARG A 297 -5.09 -14.72 -24.29
N ARG A 298 -6.03 -15.50 -24.77
CA ARG A 298 -7.48 -15.30 -24.62
C ARG A 298 -7.95 -16.15 -23.43
N ILE A 299 -8.36 -15.48 -22.37
CA ILE A 299 -8.55 -16.14 -21.07
C ILE A 299 -10.00 -16.04 -20.64
N MET A 300 -10.63 -17.16 -20.32
CA MET A 300 -11.97 -17.20 -19.74
C MET A 300 -11.87 -17.45 -18.23
N VAL A 301 -12.63 -16.66 -17.46
CA VAL A 301 -12.80 -16.86 -16.02
C VAL A 301 -14.26 -17.14 -15.73
N THR A 302 -14.57 -18.35 -15.25
CA THR A 302 -15.93 -18.69 -14.78
C THR A 302 -16.11 -18.28 -13.34
N GLY A 303 -17.31 -17.79 -12.97
CA GLY A 303 -17.51 -17.15 -11.67
C GLY A 303 -16.70 -15.84 -11.56
N ALA A 304 -16.62 -15.10 -12.67
CA ALA A 304 -15.78 -13.91 -12.82
C ALA A 304 -16.15 -12.78 -11.84
N GLY A 305 -17.39 -12.72 -11.39
CA GLY A 305 -17.87 -11.74 -10.40
C GLY A 305 -17.65 -12.15 -8.95
N GLY A 306 -17.22 -13.39 -8.69
CA GLY A 306 -16.89 -13.88 -7.35
C GLY A 306 -15.61 -13.25 -6.78
N SER A 307 -15.32 -13.48 -5.49
CA SER A 307 -14.15 -12.88 -4.82
C SER A 307 -12.82 -13.25 -5.50
N ILE A 308 -12.60 -14.54 -5.78
CA ILE A 308 -11.38 -15.00 -6.46
C ILE A 308 -11.43 -14.67 -7.95
N GLY A 309 -12.55 -14.95 -8.64
CA GLY A 309 -12.69 -14.69 -10.07
C GLY A 309 -12.46 -13.25 -10.43
N SER A 310 -13.03 -12.30 -9.70
CA SER A 310 -12.85 -10.87 -9.95
C SER A 310 -11.40 -10.42 -9.72
N GLN A 311 -10.72 -10.97 -8.72
CA GLN A 311 -9.32 -10.64 -8.49
C GLN A 311 -8.41 -11.27 -9.56
N LEU A 312 -8.69 -12.51 -9.99
CA LEU A 312 -7.99 -13.12 -11.12
C LEU A 312 -8.11 -12.26 -12.38
N CYS A 313 -9.33 -11.81 -12.71
CA CYS A 313 -9.54 -10.91 -13.85
C CYS A 313 -8.72 -9.62 -13.74
N ARG A 314 -8.66 -8.99 -12.55
CA ARG A 314 -7.83 -7.79 -12.31
C ARG A 314 -6.33 -8.08 -12.43
N THR A 315 -5.88 -9.21 -11.91
CA THR A 315 -4.47 -9.63 -11.99
C THR A 315 -4.08 -9.91 -13.44
N ILE A 316 -4.90 -10.67 -14.17
CA ILE A 316 -4.70 -11.02 -15.58
C ILE A 316 -4.65 -9.76 -16.46
N ALA A 317 -5.55 -8.80 -16.23
CA ALA A 317 -5.63 -7.55 -17.00
C ALA A 317 -4.35 -6.71 -16.96
N GLN A 318 -3.49 -6.88 -15.94
CA GLN A 318 -2.22 -6.15 -15.80
C GLN A 318 -1.09 -6.70 -16.70
N TRP A 319 -1.26 -7.89 -17.30
CA TRP A 319 -0.22 -8.62 -18.03
C TRP A 319 -0.53 -8.78 -19.53
N ASN A 320 -1.24 -7.83 -20.11
CA ASN A 320 -1.52 -7.74 -21.55
C ASN A 320 -2.09 -9.01 -22.19
N PRO A 321 -3.20 -9.59 -21.68
CA PRO A 321 -3.91 -10.66 -22.39
C PRO A 321 -4.49 -10.13 -23.70
N ALA A 322 -4.75 -11.00 -24.66
CA ALA A 322 -5.46 -10.61 -25.89
C ALA A 322 -6.93 -10.29 -25.61
N SER A 323 -7.59 -11.11 -24.79
CA SER A 323 -8.96 -10.85 -24.31
C SER A 323 -9.23 -11.54 -22.97
N ILE A 324 -10.23 -11.04 -22.22
CA ILE A 324 -10.74 -11.67 -21.02
C ILE A 324 -12.23 -11.90 -21.17
N VAL A 325 -12.65 -13.17 -21.16
CA VAL A 325 -14.05 -13.58 -21.19
C VAL A 325 -14.54 -13.76 -19.76
N LEU A 326 -15.48 -12.91 -19.34
CA LEU A 326 -16.10 -12.91 -18.02
C LEU A 326 -17.36 -13.79 -18.06
N PHE A 327 -17.27 -15.04 -17.63
CA PHE A 327 -18.40 -15.96 -17.60
C PHE A 327 -19.00 -16.02 -16.19
N GLU A 328 -20.22 -15.51 -16.02
CA GLU A 328 -20.84 -15.33 -14.71
C GLU A 328 -22.35 -15.57 -14.79
N SER A 329 -22.92 -16.21 -13.76
CA SER A 329 -24.37 -16.49 -13.67
C SER A 329 -25.15 -15.36 -13.00
N SER A 330 -24.50 -14.52 -12.21
CA SER A 330 -25.12 -13.36 -11.57
C SER A 330 -24.96 -12.11 -12.42
N GLU A 331 -26.07 -11.59 -12.94
CA GLU A 331 -26.09 -10.34 -13.72
C GLU A 331 -25.41 -9.19 -12.96
N PHE A 332 -25.75 -8.99 -11.69
CA PHE A 332 -25.19 -7.92 -10.87
C PHE A 332 -23.68 -8.05 -10.70
N ALA A 333 -23.19 -9.27 -10.44
CA ALA A 333 -21.77 -9.53 -10.27
C ALA A 333 -21.00 -9.32 -11.60
N LEU A 334 -21.58 -9.79 -12.71
CA LEU A 334 -21.04 -9.58 -14.05
C LEU A 334 -20.93 -8.10 -14.42
N TYR A 335 -22.02 -7.34 -14.21
CA TYR A 335 -22.04 -5.90 -14.49
C TYR A 335 -20.95 -5.16 -13.70
N ASN A 336 -20.76 -5.49 -12.42
CA ASN A 336 -19.79 -4.81 -11.59
C ASN A 336 -18.35 -5.07 -12.04
N ILE A 337 -18.00 -6.31 -12.37
CA ILE A 337 -16.64 -6.64 -12.81
C ILE A 337 -16.36 -6.13 -14.23
N ASP A 338 -17.30 -6.20 -15.15
CA ASP A 338 -17.18 -5.64 -16.51
C ASP A 338 -16.89 -4.14 -16.45
N ARG A 339 -17.71 -3.39 -15.68
CA ARG A 339 -17.51 -1.95 -15.49
C ARG A 339 -16.14 -1.59 -14.94
N GLN A 340 -15.64 -2.35 -13.96
CA GLN A 340 -14.32 -2.12 -13.35
C GLN A 340 -13.19 -2.41 -14.33
N LEU A 341 -13.26 -3.53 -15.04
CA LEU A 341 -12.19 -3.93 -15.95
C LEU A 341 -12.09 -3.02 -17.17
N ARG A 342 -13.19 -2.52 -17.71
CA ARG A 342 -13.16 -1.53 -18.81
C ARG A 342 -12.43 -0.24 -18.45
N GLN A 343 -12.24 0.08 -17.17
CA GLN A 343 -11.52 1.26 -16.74
C GLN A 343 -10.00 1.03 -16.64
N ILE A 344 -9.56 -0.22 -16.47
CA ILE A 344 -8.16 -0.55 -16.14
C ILE A 344 -7.48 -1.47 -17.17
N ALA A 345 -8.25 -2.23 -17.96
CA ALA A 345 -7.72 -3.20 -18.91
C ALA A 345 -7.39 -2.53 -20.24
N GLY A 346 -6.21 -2.87 -20.78
CA GLY A 346 -5.78 -2.50 -22.12
C GLY A 346 -6.17 -3.54 -23.21
N CYS A 347 -7.04 -4.51 -22.87
CA CYS A 347 -7.45 -5.61 -23.73
C CYS A 347 -8.97 -5.66 -23.90
N GLU A 348 -9.45 -6.51 -24.81
CA GLU A 348 -10.87 -6.76 -25.01
C GLU A 348 -11.48 -7.46 -23.79
N ILE A 349 -12.62 -6.95 -23.30
CA ILE A 349 -13.40 -7.55 -22.20
C ILE A 349 -14.76 -8.01 -22.76
N VAL A 350 -15.01 -9.31 -22.62
CA VAL A 350 -16.21 -9.97 -23.14
C VAL A 350 -17.09 -10.48 -21.99
N PRO A 351 -18.17 -9.80 -21.61
CA PRO A 351 -19.07 -10.28 -20.56
C PRO A 351 -20.07 -11.30 -21.12
N ILE A 352 -20.17 -12.48 -20.50
CA ILE A 352 -21.12 -13.53 -20.84
C ILE A 352 -21.94 -13.91 -19.62
N LEU A 353 -23.23 -13.69 -19.68
CA LEU A 353 -24.18 -14.14 -18.67
C LEU A 353 -24.56 -15.59 -18.95
N GLY A 354 -24.14 -16.52 -18.09
CA GLY A 354 -24.35 -17.95 -18.30
C GLY A 354 -24.03 -18.80 -17.08
N THR A 355 -24.57 -20.01 -17.05
CA THR A 355 -24.30 -21.00 -16.01
C THR A 355 -23.32 -22.05 -16.49
N VAL A 356 -22.37 -22.44 -15.62
CA VAL A 356 -21.41 -23.52 -15.87
C VAL A 356 -22.05 -24.90 -16.01
N SER A 357 -23.30 -25.06 -15.56
CA SER A 357 -24.05 -26.30 -15.69
C SER A 357 -24.66 -26.49 -17.10
N SER A 358 -24.54 -25.50 -17.99
CA SER A 358 -24.96 -25.60 -19.39
C SER A 358 -23.74 -25.75 -20.29
N ARG A 359 -23.47 -26.99 -20.71
CA ARG A 359 -22.36 -27.30 -21.63
C ARG A 359 -22.38 -26.47 -22.91
N GLU A 360 -23.56 -26.35 -23.52
CA GLU A 360 -23.74 -25.59 -24.76
C GLU A 360 -23.30 -24.14 -24.58
N CYS A 361 -23.68 -23.51 -23.46
CA CYS A 361 -23.32 -22.15 -23.14
C CYS A 361 -21.79 -21.98 -22.96
N VAL A 362 -21.17 -22.91 -22.24
CA VAL A 362 -19.71 -22.91 -21.99
C VAL A 362 -18.95 -23.16 -23.29
N GLU A 363 -19.34 -24.19 -24.07
CA GLU A 363 -18.68 -24.54 -25.32
C GLU A 363 -18.80 -23.42 -26.36
N LYS A 364 -19.97 -22.81 -26.46
CA LYS A 364 -20.17 -21.64 -27.32
C LYS A 364 -19.26 -20.47 -26.91
N ALA A 365 -19.19 -20.15 -25.63
CA ALA A 365 -18.30 -19.09 -25.12
C ALA A 365 -16.84 -19.36 -25.46
N ILE A 366 -16.37 -20.61 -25.31
CA ILE A 366 -14.99 -21.00 -25.65
C ILE A 366 -14.72 -20.86 -27.15
N ARG A 367 -15.63 -21.36 -28.01
CA ARG A 367 -15.44 -21.36 -29.47
C ARG A 367 -15.53 -19.96 -30.07
N ASP A 368 -16.57 -19.18 -29.71
CA ASP A 368 -16.83 -17.86 -30.29
C ASP A 368 -15.67 -16.88 -29.96
N HIS A 369 -14.99 -17.07 -28.83
CA HIS A 369 -13.90 -16.21 -28.40
C HIS A 369 -12.50 -16.88 -28.46
N ASN A 370 -12.41 -18.07 -29.05
CA ASN A 370 -11.16 -18.82 -29.23
C ASN A 370 -10.32 -18.91 -27.95
N VAL A 371 -10.93 -19.29 -26.84
CA VAL A 371 -10.32 -19.29 -25.52
C VAL A 371 -9.14 -20.26 -25.43
N ASP A 372 -7.98 -19.76 -24.98
CA ASP A 372 -6.76 -20.57 -24.80
C ASP A 372 -6.65 -21.14 -23.37
N THR A 373 -7.15 -20.39 -22.37
CA THR A 373 -7.02 -20.77 -20.95
C THR A 373 -8.34 -20.53 -20.21
N VAL A 374 -8.77 -21.49 -19.41
CA VAL A 374 -9.96 -21.39 -18.54
C VAL A 374 -9.55 -21.46 -17.07
N TYR A 375 -9.87 -20.40 -16.30
CA TYR A 375 -9.84 -20.43 -14.83
C TYR A 375 -11.25 -20.69 -14.30
N HIS A 376 -11.46 -21.86 -13.74
CA HIS A 376 -12.77 -22.30 -13.25
C HIS A 376 -12.94 -21.97 -11.77
N CYS A 377 -13.55 -20.81 -11.47
CA CYS A 377 -13.81 -20.32 -10.12
C CYS A 377 -15.26 -20.50 -9.67
N ALA A 378 -16.18 -20.78 -10.60
CA ALA A 378 -17.59 -20.92 -10.32
C ALA A 378 -17.85 -22.13 -9.39
N ALA A 379 -18.28 -21.87 -8.16
CA ALA A 379 -18.68 -22.90 -7.20
C ALA A 379 -19.49 -22.27 -6.05
N TYR A 380 -20.41 -23.04 -5.47
CA TYR A 380 -21.01 -22.73 -4.17
C TYR A 380 -20.05 -23.14 -3.06
N LYS A 381 -19.71 -22.18 -2.17
CA LYS A 381 -18.64 -22.34 -1.16
C LYS A 381 -19.12 -22.29 0.29
N HIS A 382 -20.34 -21.82 0.53
CA HIS A 382 -20.85 -21.65 1.90
C HIS A 382 -21.33 -22.98 2.47
N VAL A 383 -20.53 -23.57 3.38
CA VAL A 383 -20.78 -24.89 3.96
C VAL A 383 -22.22 -25.02 4.47
N PRO A 384 -22.76 -24.12 5.34
CA PRO A 384 -24.12 -24.30 5.86
C PRO A 384 -25.22 -24.25 4.79
N LEU A 385 -25.00 -23.52 3.70
CA LEU A 385 -25.97 -23.45 2.61
C LEU A 385 -25.92 -24.70 1.73
N VAL A 386 -24.74 -25.21 1.44
CA VAL A 386 -24.57 -26.43 0.64
C VAL A 386 -25.04 -27.65 1.40
N GLU A 387 -24.79 -27.73 2.73
CA GLU A 387 -25.34 -28.78 3.60
C GLU A 387 -26.86 -28.86 3.55
N LYS A 388 -27.56 -27.72 3.55
CA LYS A 388 -29.02 -27.65 3.46
C LYS A 388 -29.54 -27.85 2.02
N ASN A 389 -28.70 -27.73 1.00
CA ASN A 389 -29.07 -27.85 -0.39
C ASN A 389 -28.08 -28.72 -1.17
N PRO A 390 -27.88 -29.99 -0.79
CA PRO A 390 -26.83 -30.85 -1.32
C PRO A 390 -26.97 -31.10 -2.83
N LEU A 391 -28.18 -31.33 -3.33
CA LEU A 391 -28.42 -31.60 -4.73
C LEU A 391 -27.99 -30.43 -5.62
N VAL A 392 -28.32 -29.21 -5.23
CA VAL A 392 -27.94 -28.00 -5.98
C VAL A 392 -26.42 -27.79 -5.90
N GLY A 393 -25.83 -28.04 -4.72
CA GLY A 393 -24.39 -27.97 -4.51
C GLY A 393 -23.62 -28.95 -5.41
N ILE A 394 -24.06 -30.19 -5.47
CA ILE A 394 -23.47 -31.24 -6.31
C ILE A 394 -23.65 -30.90 -7.79
N PHE A 395 -24.87 -30.53 -8.21
CA PHE A 395 -25.15 -30.18 -9.60
C PHE A 395 -24.23 -29.07 -10.09
N ASN A 396 -24.08 -28.00 -9.34
CA ASN A 396 -23.23 -26.89 -9.75
C ASN A 396 -21.72 -27.23 -9.62
N ASN A 397 -21.28 -27.77 -8.49
CA ASN A 397 -19.85 -27.92 -8.22
C ASN A 397 -19.23 -29.15 -8.88
N VAL A 398 -19.96 -30.26 -9.02
CA VAL A 398 -19.46 -31.50 -9.64
C VAL A 398 -19.81 -31.53 -11.11
N PHE A 399 -21.10 -31.48 -11.45
CA PHE A 399 -21.53 -31.57 -12.84
C PHE A 399 -21.21 -30.30 -13.61
N GLY A 400 -21.33 -29.11 -13.03
CA GLY A 400 -20.86 -27.87 -13.66
C GLY A 400 -19.38 -27.89 -13.97
N THR A 401 -18.53 -28.45 -13.08
CA THR A 401 -17.10 -28.66 -13.37
C THR A 401 -16.90 -29.67 -14.50
N LEU A 402 -17.70 -30.75 -14.54
CA LEU A 402 -17.66 -31.72 -15.62
C LEU A 402 -17.96 -31.07 -16.98
N GLU A 403 -19.00 -30.28 -17.08
CA GLU A 403 -19.38 -29.61 -18.32
C GLU A 403 -18.28 -28.66 -18.81
N VAL A 404 -17.68 -27.87 -17.89
CA VAL A 404 -16.56 -26.98 -18.24
C VAL A 404 -15.33 -27.78 -18.67
N ALA A 405 -14.99 -28.87 -17.97
CA ALA A 405 -13.82 -29.68 -18.28
C ALA A 405 -13.96 -30.43 -19.64
N GLN A 406 -15.16 -30.93 -19.91
CA GLN A 406 -15.45 -31.59 -21.21
C GLN A 406 -15.46 -30.58 -22.36
N ALA A 407 -16.08 -29.40 -22.18
CA ALA A 407 -16.04 -28.33 -23.19
C ALA A 407 -14.59 -27.89 -23.49
N ALA A 408 -13.76 -27.75 -22.46
CA ALA A 408 -12.33 -27.45 -22.64
C ALA A 408 -11.54 -28.59 -23.30
N LEU A 409 -11.90 -29.85 -23.03
CA LEU A 409 -11.25 -31.04 -23.65
C LEU A 409 -11.54 -31.15 -25.16
N GLU A 410 -12.78 -30.81 -25.57
CA GLU A 410 -13.26 -30.94 -26.93
C GLU A 410 -12.98 -29.71 -27.82
N THR A 411 -12.55 -28.63 -27.24
CA THR A 411 -12.17 -27.38 -27.92
C THR A 411 -10.65 -27.21 -27.95
N ASP A 412 -10.15 -26.04 -28.38
CA ASP A 412 -8.73 -25.75 -28.50
C ASP A 412 -8.14 -25.15 -27.20
N VAL A 413 -8.84 -25.26 -26.08
CA VAL A 413 -8.31 -24.83 -24.77
C VAL A 413 -7.04 -25.61 -24.44
N GLU A 414 -5.94 -24.89 -24.23
CA GLU A 414 -4.64 -25.46 -23.86
C GLU A 414 -4.54 -25.70 -22.35
N ARG A 415 -5.22 -24.90 -21.54
CA ARG A 415 -5.10 -24.95 -20.07
C ARG A 415 -6.43 -24.77 -19.38
N MET A 416 -6.72 -25.65 -18.41
CA MET A 416 -7.85 -25.49 -17.49
C MET A 416 -7.36 -25.59 -16.06
N VAL A 417 -7.68 -24.56 -15.27
CA VAL A 417 -7.29 -24.44 -13.85
C VAL A 417 -8.55 -24.45 -12.98
N LEU A 418 -8.72 -25.52 -12.21
CA LEU A 418 -9.78 -25.60 -11.22
C LEU A 418 -9.35 -24.91 -9.92
N ILE A 419 -10.12 -23.96 -9.46
CA ILE A 419 -9.95 -23.36 -8.14
C ILE A 419 -10.57 -24.28 -7.08
N SER A 420 -9.71 -24.93 -6.29
CA SER A 420 -10.08 -25.84 -5.21
C SER A 420 -9.85 -25.21 -3.83
N SER A 421 -9.87 -26.01 -2.77
CA SER A 421 -9.81 -25.55 -1.39
C SER A 421 -9.15 -26.60 -0.49
N ASP A 422 -8.64 -26.18 0.68
CA ASP A 422 -8.25 -27.02 1.81
C ASP A 422 -9.37 -28.00 2.22
N LYS A 423 -10.63 -27.57 2.11
CA LYS A 423 -11.80 -28.38 2.47
C LYS A 423 -12.03 -29.60 1.56
N ALA A 424 -11.32 -29.71 0.44
CA ALA A 424 -11.28 -30.91 -0.40
C ALA A 424 -10.37 -32.02 0.18
N VAL A 425 -9.59 -31.72 1.22
CA VAL A 425 -8.74 -32.70 1.94
C VAL A 425 -9.54 -33.34 3.06
N ARG A 426 -9.70 -34.66 3.04
CA ARG A 426 -10.51 -35.42 4.03
C ARG A 426 -11.83 -34.70 4.36
N PRO A 427 -12.70 -34.49 3.37
CA PRO A 427 -13.89 -33.68 3.55
C PRO A 427 -14.86 -34.26 4.58
N THR A 428 -15.36 -33.42 5.48
CA THR A 428 -16.33 -33.75 6.51
C THR A 428 -17.71 -33.18 6.22
N ASN A 429 -17.86 -32.47 5.11
CA ASN A 429 -19.08 -31.80 4.69
C ASN A 429 -19.29 -31.93 3.18
N VAL A 430 -20.55 -31.73 2.75
CA VAL A 430 -20.95 -31.87 1.33
C VAL A 430 -20.17 -30.91 0.44
N MET A 431 -19.98 -29.65 0.87
CA MET A 431 -19.25 -28.67 0.06
C MET A 431 -17.80 -29.14 -0.19
N GLY A 432 -17.08 -29.59 0.82
CA GLY A 432 -15.73 -30.14 0.68
C GLY A 432 -15.71 -31.37 -0.20
N ALA A 433 -16.69 -32.29 -0.03
CA ALA A 433 -16.87 -33.45 -0.87
C ALA A 433 -17.06 -33.07 -2.35
N THR A 434 -17.91 -32.08 -2.66
CA THR A 434 -18.11 -31.61 -4.04
C THR A 434 -16.83 -31.02 -4.65
N LYS A 435 -15.99 -30.33 -3.86
CA LYS A 435 -14.70 -29.82 -4.33
C LYS A 435 -13.71 -30.95 -4.60
N ARG A 436 -13.72 -32.01 -3.79
CA ARG A 436 -12.91 -33.20 -4.04
C ARG A 436 -13.33 -33.92 -5.31
N TRP A 437 -14.64 -34.05 -5.54
CA TRP A 437 -15.16 -34.60 -6.80
C TRP A 437 -14.75 -33.75 -8.03
N ALA A 438 -14.82 -32.44 -7.92
CA ALA A 438 -14.38 -31.54 -8.98
C ALA A 438 -12.89 -31.78 -9.33
N GLU A 439 -12.03 -32.01 -8.32
CA GLU A 439 -10.62 -32.39 -8.56
C GLU A 439 -10.47 -33.74 -9.27
N LEU A 440 -11.32 -34.74 -8.95
CA LEU A 440 -11.32 -36.03 -9.63
C LEU A 440 -11.75 -35.89 -11.09
N VAL A 441 -12.76 -35.09 -11.38
CA VAL A 441 -13.24 -34.77 -12.72
C VAL A 441 -12.14 -34.12 -13.56
N VAL A 442 -11.47 -33.11 -13.04
CA VAL A 442 -10.38 -32.41 -13.74
C VAL A 442 -9.17 -33.32 -13.94
N TYR A 443 -8.84 -34.16 -12.96
CA TYR A 443 -7.81 -35.17 -13.07
C TYR A 443 -8.12 -36.15 -14.23
N TYR A 444 -9.35 -36.69 -14.26
CA TYR A 444 -9.81 -37.62 -15.29
C TYR A 444 -9.75 -36.99 -16.70
N CYS A 445 -10.28 -35.78 -16.86
CA CYS A 445 -10.19 -35.07 -18.15
C CYS A 445 -8.74 -34.76 -18.55
N GLY A 446 -7.87 -34.49 -17.59
CA GLY A 446 -6.44 -34.30 -17.82
C GLY A 446 -5.76 -35.56 -18.34
N MET A 447 -6.09 -36.72 -17.77
CA MET A 447 -5.58 -38.01 -18.25
C MET A 447 -6.07 -38.34 -19.68
N LEU A 448 -7.34 -38.04 -19.99
CA LEU A 448 -7.87 -38.18 -21.35
C LEU A 448 -7.14 -37.28 -22.36
N ALA A 449 -6.82 -36.06 -21.96
CA ALA A 449 -6.06 -35.11 -22.77
C ALA A 449 -4.65 -35.64 -23.10
N GLU A 450 -3.94 -36.18 -22.10
CA GLU A 450 -2.63 -36.81 -22.28
C GLU A 450 -2.70 -38.00 -23.24
N GLN A 451 -3.67 -38.89 -23.05
CA GLN A 451 -3.88 -40.07 -23.91
C GLN A 451 -4.19 -39.70 -25.38
N SER A 452 -4.85 -38.56 -25.59
CA SER A 452 -5.17 -38.08 -26.95
C SER A 452 -3.98 -37.40 -27.65
N GLY A 453 -2.81 -37.32 -27.02
CA GLY A 453 -1.62 -36.65 -27.56
C GLY A 453 -1.73 -35.12 -27.67
N LYS A 454 -2.80 -34.53 -27.16
CA LYS A 454 -2.99 -33.07 -27.16
C LYS A 454 -2.14 -32.43 -26.05
N ARG A 455 -1.47 -31.33 -26.38
CA ARG A 455 -0.75 -30.52 -25.38
C ARG A 455 -1.73 -29.69 -24.53
N LYS A 456 -2.42 -30.35 -23.62
CA LYS A 456 -3.36 -29.71 -22.71
C LYS A 456 -2.92 -29.92 -21.26
N ALA A 457 -3.05 -28.88 -20.42
CA ALA A 457 -2.75 -28.93 -19.00
C ALA A 457 -4.02 -28.66 -18.17
N PHE A 458 -4.60 -29.74 -17.63
CA PHE A 458 -5.77 -29.68 -16.75
C PHE A 458 -5.35 -30.03 -15.33
N TYR A 459 -5.48 -29.09 -14.40
CA TYR A 459 -5.00 -29.26 -13.04
C TYR A 459 -5.85 -28.48 -12.05
N SER A 460 -5.67 -28.73 -10.75
CA SER A 460 -6.35 -28.05 -9.66
C SER A 460 -5.38 -27.30 -8.77
N VAL A 461 -5.82 -26.16 -8.19
CA VAL A 461 -5.07 -25.36 -7.24
C VAL A 461 -5.82 -25.32 -5.92
N ARG A 462 -5.18 -25.78 -4.84
CA ARG A 462 -5.68 -25.75 -3.47
C ARG A 462 -5.04 -24.63 -2.69
N PHE A 463 -5.86 -23.98 -1.86
CA PHE A 463 -5.40 -23.02 -0.85
C PHE A 463 -6.44 -22.93 0.27
N GLY A 464 -6.08 -22.30 1.38
CA GLY A 464 -6.93 -22.09 2.52
C GLY A 464 -7.87 -20.88 2.36
N ASN A 465 -8.17 -20.20 3.48
CA ASN A 465 -9.05 -19.05 3.43
C ASN A 465 -8.36 -17.84 2.82
N VAL A 466 -9.14 -17.03 2.09
CA VAL A 466 -8.69 -15.73 1.61
C VAL A 466 -9.37 -14.60 2.37
N LEU A 467 -8.57 -13.61 2.77
CA LEU A 467 -9.03 -12.48 3.56
C LEU A 467 -10.03 -11.61 2.78
N GLY A 468 -11.08 -11.19 3.47
CA GLY A 468 -12.06 -10.26 2.88
C GLY A 468 -12.95 -10.86 1.79
N SER A 469 -12.95 -12.19 1.58
CA SER A 469 -13.86 -12.81 0.61
C SER A 469 -15.32 -12.72 1.09
N ASN A 470 -16.26 -12.57 0.15
CA ASN A 470 -17.69 -12.43 0.45
C ASN A 470 -18.20 -13.57 1.33
N GLY A 471 -18.92 -13.20 2.41
CA GLY A 471 -19.48 -14.15 3.37
C GLY A 471 -18.44 -14.90 4.22
N SER A 472 -17.20 -14.44 4.29
CA SER A 472 -16.17 -14.97 5.19
C SER A 472 -16.18 -14.25 6.54
N VAL A 473 -15.36 -14.75 7.47
CA VAL A 473 -15.29 -14.27 8.86
C VAL A 473 -14.91 -12.78 8.96
N VAL A 474 -14.02 -12.29 8.13
CA VAL A 474 -13.55 -10.89 8.19
C VAL A 474 -14.64 -9.87 7.88
N PRO A 475 -15.40 -9.95 6.78
CA PRO A 475 -16.58 -9.10 6.57
C PRO A 475 -17.61 -9.19 7.68
N LEU A 476 -17.89 -10.40 8.20
CA LEU A 476 -18.82 -10.61 9.30
C LEU A 476 -18.38 -9.88 10.56
N PHE A 477 -17.12 -10.04 10.97
CA PHE A 477 -16.59 -9.36 12.15
C PHE A 477 -16.60 -7.84 11.99
N ARG A 478 -16.28 -7.33 10.79
CA ARG A 478 -16.37 -5.90 10.51
C ARG A 478 -17.79 -5.36 10.67
N GLU A 479 -18.79 -6.08 10.19
CA GLU A 479 -20.21 -5.74 10.35
C GLU A 479 -20.64 -5.78 11.82
N GLN A 480 -20.24 -6.81 12.56
CA GLN A 480 -20.54 -6.95 13.99
C GLN A 480 -19.87 -5.84 14.81
N ILE A 481 -18.62 -5.49 14.54
CA ILE A 481 -17.93 -4.38 15.19
C ILE A 481 -18.64 -3.06 14.88
N ALA A 482 -19.01 -2.80 13.64
CA ALA A 482 -19.72 -1.59 13.23
C ALA A 482 -21.11 -1.47 13.89
N SER A 483 -21.72 -2.60 14.25
CA SER A 483 -23.02 -2.68 14.93
C SER A 483 -22.90 -2.61 16.47
N GLY A 484 -21.68 -2.49 17.02
CA GLY A 484 -21.45 -2.46 18.48
C GLY A 484 -21.31 -3.84 19.14
N GLY A 485 -21.11 -4.90 18.36
CA GLY A 485 -20.94 -6.27 18.85
C GLY A 485 -22.24 -7.02 19.16
N PRO A 486 -22.16 -8.24 19.76
CA PRO A 486 -20.90 -8.95 19.99
C PRO A 486 -20.32 -9.55 18.72
N ILE A 487 -19.00 -9.85 18.73
CA ILE A 487 -18.39 -10.74 17.72
C ILE A 487 -18.74 -12.17 18.10
N THR A 488 -19.17 -12.96 17.09
CA THR A 488 -19.53 -14.36 17.30
C THR A 488 -18.45 -15.29 16.77
N LEU A 489 -17.90 -16.17 17.63
CA LEU A 489 -16.97 -17.24 17.30
C LEU A 489 -17.65 -18.59 17.39
N THR A 490 -17.19 -19.54 16.58
CA THR A 490 -17.65 -20.92 16.67
C THR A 490 -16.91 -21.72 17.76
N HIS A 491 -15.61 -21.40 17.97
CA HIS A 491 -14.79 -21.97 19.05
C HIS A 491 -13.54 -21.12 19.28
N ASP A 492 -13.07 -21.05 20.53
CA ASP A 492 -11.89 -20.23 20.91
C ASP A 492 -10.59 -20.68 20.27
N ASP A 493 -10.37 -22.00 20.15
CA ASP A 493 -9.13 -22.58 19.64
C ASP A 493 -9.17 -22.87 18.13
N MET A 494 -10.24 -22.46 17.45
CA MET A 494 -10.35 -22.66 16.01
C MET A 494 -9.27 -21.91 15.27
N THR A 495 -8.54 -22.60 14.40
CA THR A 495 -7.51 -22.00 13.54
C THR A 495 -7.86 -22.12 12.06
N ARG A 496 -7.39 -21.18 11.28
CA ARG A 496 -7.49 -21.20 9.81
C ARG A 496 -6.21 -20.64 9.19
N TYR A 497 -5.90 -21.15 8.01
CA TYR A 497 -4.87 -20.55 7.17
C TYR A 497 -5.45 -19.36 6.40
N PHE A 498 -4.72 -18.26 6.34
CA PHE A 498 -5.14 -17.08 5.61
C PHE A 498 -4.11 -16.61 4.59
N MET A 499 -4.60 -16.07 3.49
CA MET A 499 -3.82 -15.44 2.43
C MET A 499 -4.59 -14.21 1.91
N SER A 500 -3.90 -13.20 1.40
CA SER A 500 -4.59 -12.12 0.70
C SER A 500 -5.19 -12.61 -0.62
N ILE A 501 -6.33 -12.03 -1.02
CA ILE A 501 -6.97 -12.40 -2.30
C ILE A 501 -6.01 -12.09 -3.47
N LYS A 502 -5.23 -11.02 -3.38
CA LYS A 502 -4.25 -10.62 -4.39
C LYS A 502 -3.16 -11.66 -4.55
N GLU A 503 -2.53 -12.07 -3.45
CA GLU A 503 -1.47 -13.10 -3.45
C GLU A 503 -2.01 -14.43 -3.99
N ALA A 504 -3.22 -14.85 -3.57
CA ALA A 504 -3.86 -16.05 -4.09
C ALA A 504 -4.02 -15.99 -5.62
N ALA A 505 -4.53 -14.89 -6.15
CA ALA A 505 -4.72 -14.71 -7.59
C ALA A 505 -3.39 -14.73 -8.37
N GLU A 506 -2.36 -14.04 -7.86
CA GLU A 506 -1.03 -14.03 -8.48
C GLU A 506 -0.40 -15.42 -8.50
N LEU A 507 -0.47 -16.18 -7.41
CA LEU A 507 0.05 -17.56 -7.35
C LEU A 507 -0.75 -18.53 -8.20
N ILE A 508 -2.08 -18.39 -8.29
CA ILE A 508 -2.93 -19.18 -9.17
C ILE A 508 -2.51 -18.98 -10.63
N VAL A 509 -2.31 -17.76 -11.08
CA VAL A 509 -1.87 -17.48 -12.46
C VAL A 509 -0.48 -18.07 -12.71
N GLN A 510 0.48 -17.83 -11.80
CA GLN A 510 1.85 -18.34 -11.92
C GLN A 510 1.91 -19.87 -11.94
N SER A 511 0.97 -20.57 -11.29
CA SER A 511 0.91 -22.03 -11.33
C SER A 511 0.73 -22.55 -12.75
N GLY A 512 0.21 -21.75 -13.68
CA GLY A 512 0.05 -22.08 -15.09
C GLY A 512 1.34 -22.39 -15.85
N GLY A 513 2.46 -21.80 -15.42
CA GLY A 513 3.79 -22.11 -15.97
C GLY A 513 4.49 -23.29 -15.27
N ILE A 514 3.88 -23.88 -14.23
CA ILE A 514 4.51 -24.88 -13.35
C ILE A 514 3.79 -26.23 -13.38
N ALA A 515 2.45 -26.21 -13.39
CA ALA A 515 1.62 -27.39 -13.24
C ALA A 515 1.51 -28.17 -14.56
N ALA A 516 1.50 -29.48 -14.47
CA ALA A 516 1.20 -30.40 -15.53
C ALA A 516 -0.22 -30.97 -15.42
N SER A 517 -0.69 -31.66 -16.45
CA SER A 517 -2.00 -32.32 -16.46
C SER A 517 -2.11 -33.33 -15.30
N GLY A 518 -3.28 -33.33 -14.66
CA GLY A 518 -3.56 -34.21 -13.52
C GLY A 518 -2.95 -33.74 -12.17
N ASP A 519 -2.13 -32.68 -12.15
CA ASP A 519 -1.54 -32.19 -10.91
C ASP A 519 -2.62 -31.59 -9.98
N THR A 520 -2.33 -31.65 -8.69
CA THR A 520 -2.94 -30.77 -7.68
C THR A 520 -1.84 -29.92 -7.09
N VAL A 521 -1.92 -28.64 -7.31
CA VAL A 521 -0.97 -27.65 -6.82
C VAL A 521 -1.49 -27.06 -5.51
N LEU A 522 -0.60 -26.78 -4.60
CA LEU A 522 -0.88 -26.24 -3.26
C LEU A 522 -0.17 -24.90 -3.12
N LEU A 523 -0.90 -23.90 -2.70
CA LEU A 523 -0.30 -22.62 -2.34
C LEU A 523 0.16 -22.68 -0.89
N GLU A 524 1.39 -22.22 -0.64
CA GLU A 524 1.95 -22.14 0.70
C GLU A 524 1.17 -21.09 1.50
N MET A 525 0.59 -21.49 2.64
CA MET A 525 -0.35 -20.66 3.41
C MET A 525 0.28 -20.01 4.65
N GLY A 526 1.55 -20.29 4.96
CA GLY A 526 2.19 -19.84 6.19
C GLY A 526 1.63 -20.56 7.44
N GLU A 527 1.70 -19.88 8.59
CA GLU A 527 1.22 -20.42 9.85
C GLU A 527 -0.29 -20.24 10.00
N PRO A 528 -0.98 -21.20 10.68
CA PRO A 528 -2.40 -21.07 10.96
C PRO A 528 -2.64 -19.97 12.01
N VAL A 529 -3.71 -19.21 11.82
CA VAL A 529 -4.12 -18.10 12.70
C VAL A 529 -5.35 -18.50 13.51
N ARG A 530 -5.32 -18.24 14.83
CA ARG A 530 -6.51 -18.42 15.68
C ARG A 530 -7.55 -17.37 15.32
N ILE A 531 -8.79 -17.81 15.14
CA ILE A 531 -9.91 -16.90 14.77
C ILE A 531 -10.19 -15.89 15.90
N ARG A 532 -9.97 -16.29 17.16
CA ARG A 532 -10.06 -15.38 18.31
C ARG A 532 -9.04 -14.23 18.21
N ASP A 533 -7.78 -14.54 17.93
CA ASP A 533 -6.73 -13.52 17.79
C ASP A 533 -7.03 -12.56 16.62
N LEU A 534 -7.62 -13.09 15.54
CA LEU A 534 -8.09 -12.29 14.42
C LEU A 534 -9.21 -11.33 14.85
N ALA A 535 -10.20 -11.81 15.64
CA ALA A 535 -11.29 -11.00 16.15
C ALA A 535 -10.78 -9.86 17.05
N GLU A 536 -9.91 -10.19 18.00
CA GLU A 536 -9.29 -9.22 18.91
C GLU A 536 -8.51 -8.15 18.15
N ASN A 537 -7.69 -8.55 17.18
CA ASN A 537 -6.95 -7.62 16.32
C ASN A 537 -7.88 -6.71 15.51
N MET A 538 -9.01 -7.22 15.03
CA MET A 538 -9.99 -6.43 14.28
C MET A 538 -10.70 -5.39 15.16
N ILE A 539 -11.02 -5.73 16.41
CA ILE A 539 -11.56 -4.78 17.40
C ILE A 539 -10.55 -3.65 17.64
N LEU A 540 -9.30 -4.03 17.90
CA LEU A 540 -8.22 -3.05 18.14
C LEU A 540 -7.97 -2.14 16.93
N LEU A 541 -7.98 -2.69 15.72
CA LEU A 541 -7.85 -1.89 14.48
C LEU A 541 -9.01 -0.90 14.27
N ALA A 542 -10.18 -1.22 14.81
CA ALA A 542 -11.31 -0.29 14.79
C ALA A 542 -11.19 0.82 15.85
N GLY A 543 -10.11 0.82 16.66
CA GLY A 543 -9.91 1.76 17.76
C GLY A 543 -10.79 1.48 18.98
N LEU A 544 -11.26 0.24 19.10
CA LEU A 544 -12.15 -0.24 20.16
C LEU A 544 -11.44 -1.23 21.08
N THR A 545 -11.98 -1.47 22.26
CA THR A 545 -11.42 -2.38 23.27
C THR A 545 -12.26 -3.65 23.41
N VAL A 546 -11.58 -4.76 23.68
CA VAL A 546 -12.26 -6.05 23.94
C VAL A 546 -12.86 -6.02 25.32
N ARG A 547 -14.16 -6.42 25.42
CA ARG A 547 -14.85 -6.64 26.70
C ARG A 547 -14.61 -8.08 27.14
N ASN A 548 -13.95 -8.24 28.28
CA ASN A 548 -13.68 -9.53 28.92
C ASN A 548 -13.64 -9.36 30.45
N GLU A 549 -13.23 -10.39 31.18
CA GLU A 549 -13.13 -10.34 32.65
C GLU A 549 -12.08 -9.31 33.13
N GLU A 550 -10.99 -9.14 32.39
CA GLU A 550 -9.93 -8.16 32.69
C GLU A 550 -10.36 -6.72 32.35
N ASN A 551 -11.27 -6.54 31.38
CA ASN A 551 -11.81 -5.26 30.96
C ASN A 551 -13.35 -5.33 30.82
N PRO A 552 -14.11 -5.30 31.94
CA PRO A 552 -15.57 -5.42 31.92
C PRO A 552 -16.28 -4.26 31.21
N HIS A 553 -15.61 -3.10 31.06
CA HIS A 553 -16.13 -1.90 30.41
C HIS A 553 -15.66 -1.77 28.96
N GLY A 554 -15.02 -2.80 28.39
CA GLY A 554 -14.62 -2.81 26.99
C GLY A 554 -15.80 -2.63 26.03
N ASP A 555 -15.51 -2.20 24.83
CA ASP A 555 -16.52 -1.82 23.84
C ASP A 555 -17.24 -3.04 23.23
N ILE A 556 -16.48 -4.06 22.80
CA ILE A 556 -16.98 -5.20 22.04
C ILE A 556 -16.73 -6.51 22.78
N ALA A 557 -17.81 -7.28 23.03
CA ALA A 557 -17.73 -8.63 23.56
C ALA A 557 -17.44 -9.65 22.45
N ILE A 558 -16.79 -10.76 22.82
CA ILE A 558 -16.63 -11.94 21.96
C ILE A 558 -17.42 -13.10 22.57
N GLU A 559 -18.36 -13.66 21.81
CA GLU A 559 -19.23 -14.73 22.24
C GLU A 559 -18.98 -16.01 21.44
N VAL A 560 -18.91 -17.17 22.13
CA VAL A 560 -18.73 -18.48 21.50
C VAL A 560 -20.11 -19.10 21.27
N THR A 561 -20.42 -19.37 19.98
CA THR A 561 -21.74 -19.91 19.57
C THR A 561 -21.80 -21.43 19.41
N GLY A 562 -20.65 -22.11 19.46
CA GLY A 562 -20.51 -23.54 19.20
C GLY A 562 -20.16 -23.86 17.75
N ILE A 563 -19.55 -25.05 17.57
CA ILE A 563 -19.11 -25.55 16.25
C ILE A 563 -20.35 -25.96 15.45
N ARG A 564 -20.38 -25.59 14.15
CA ARG A 564 -21.47 -25.94 13.25
C ARG A 564 -21.28 -27.35 12.69
N GLU A 565 -22.37 -27.97 12.27
CA GLU A 565 -22.32 -29.26 11.62
C GLU A 565 -21.42 -29.24 10.36
N GLY A 566 -20.51 -30.21 10.27
CA GLY A 566 -19.55 -30.30 9.17
C GLY A 566 -18.35 -29.33 9.23
N GLU A 567 -18.25 -28.48 10.24
CA GLU A 567 -17.13 -27.57 10.43
C GLU A 567 -15.97 -28.26 11.17
N LYS A 568 -14.74 -28.11 10.66
CA LYS A 568 -13.52 -28.63 11.29
C LYS A 568 -12.91 -27.64 12.27
N MET A 569 -12.33 -28.12 13.37
CA MET A 569 -11.51 -27.30 14.26
C MET A 569 -10.25 -26.77 13.55
N TYR A 570 -9.58 -27.65 12.81
CA TYR A 570 -8.35 -27.38 12.08
C TYR A 570 -8.51 -27.82 10.63
N GLU A 571 -8.11 -26.99 9.68
CA GLU A 571 -8.10 -27.34 8.26
C GLU A 571 -6.75 -27.92 7.85
N GLU A 572 -6.77 -28.85 6.90
CA GLU A 572 -5.59 -29.55 6.39
C GLU A 572 -5.33 -29.15 4.94
N LEU A 573 -4.13 -28.74 4.62
CA LEU A 573 -3.74 -28.45 3.22
C LEU A 573 -3.33 -29.70 2.46
N PHE A 574 -2.82 -30.68 3.18
CA PHE A 574 -2.25 -31.92 2.64
C PHE A 574 -2.92 -33.14 3.25
N TYR A 575 -2.95 -34.23 2.50
CA TYR A 575 -3.21 -35.56 3.07
C TYR A 575 -2.03 -36.03 3.93
N ASP A 576 -0.81 -35.75 3.46
CA ASP A 576 0.44 -35.97 4.16
C ASP A 576 1.42 -34.85 3.76
N PRO A 577 1.78 -33.94 4.67
CA PRO A 577 2.71 -32.85 4.38
C PRO A 577 4.10 -33.30 3.95
N SER A 578 4.55 -34.49 4.41
CA SER A 578 5.89 -35.01 4.08
C SER A 578 6.04 -35.42 2.62
N LEU A 579 4.92 -35.64 1.93
CA LEU A 579 4.88 -36.03 0.52
C LEU A 579 4.71 -34.85 -0.44
N ALA A 580 4.63 -33.62 0.07
CA ALA A 580 4.55 -32.44 -0.77
C ALA A 580 5.88 -32.20 -1.50
N GLN A 581 5.80 -32.00 -2.80
CA GLN A 581 6.98 -31.78 -3.64
C GLN A 581 7.18 -30.28 -3.90
N PRO A 582 8.38 -29.73 -3.66
CA PRO A 582 8.69 -28.37 -4.03
C PRO A 582 8.66 -28.18 -5.55
N THR A 583 8.35 -26.97 -5.99
CA THR A 583 8.42 -26.58 -7.40
C THR A 583 9.51 -25.51 -7.60
N ARG A 584 9.66 -25.00 -8.82
CA ARG A 584 10.57 -23.87 -9.08
C ARG A 584 10.13 -22.55 -8.40
N HIS A 585 8.89 -22.50 -7.90
CA HIS A 585 8.38 -21.32 -7.18
C HIS A 585 8.28 -21.63 -5.67
N PRO A 586 8.85 -20.79 -4.77
CA PRO A 586 8.95 -21.10 -3.34
C PRO A 586 7.59 -21.21 -2.63
N LYS A 587 6.56 -20.56 -3.15
CA LYS A 587 5.19 -20.54 -2.60
C LYS A 587 4.22 -21.51 -3.30
N ILE A 588 4.67 -22.32 -4.24
CA ILE A 588 3.83 -23.25 -4.97
C ILE A 588 4.43 -24.65 -4.83
N MET A 589 3.65 -25.56 -4.24
CA MET A 589 4.03 -26.95 -4.05
C MET A 589 3.13 -27.86 -4.87
N ARG A 590 3.58 -29.09 -5.15
CA ARG A 590 2.79 -30.12 -5.83
C ARG A 590 2.37 -31.18 -4.82
N ALA A 591 1.07 -31.47 -4.76
CA ALA A 591 0.57 -32.58 -3.97
C ALA A 591 0.90 -33.93 -4.64
N PRO A 592 1.14 -34.99 -3.88
CA PRO A 592 1.26 -36.35 -4.43
C PRO A 592 -0.03 -36.72 -5.17
N LYS A 593 0.10 -37.50 -6.26
CA LYS A 593 -1.07 -37.91 -7.08
C LYS A 593 -2.09 -38.75 -6.29
N GLY A 594 -1.67 -39.39 -5.21
CA GLY A 594 -2.54 -40.16 -4.30
C GLY A 594 -3.38 -41.23 -5.05
N ASN A 595 -4.47 -41.70 -4.44
CA ASN A 595 -5.37 -42.72 -5.00
C ASN A 595 -6.31 -42.23 -6.13
N LYS A 596 -6.08 -41.03 -6.71
CA LYS A 596 -6.96 -40.49 -7.77
C LYS A 596 -7.07 -41.47 -8.98
N ALA A 597 -5.99 -42.16 -9.28
CA ALA A 597 -5.95 -43.11 -10.39
C ALA A 597 -6.78 -44.40 -10.15
N ALA A 598 -7.12 -44.70 -8.90
CA ALA A 598 -7.90 -45.87 -8.53
C ALA A 598 -9.43 -45.68 -8.67
N VAL A 599 -9.88 -44.43 -8.82
CA VAL A 599 -11.31 -44.09 -8.90
C VAL A 599 -11.77 -44.20 -10.36
N ASP A 600 -12.76 -45.03 -10.61
CA ASP A 600 -13.51 -45.02 -11.89
C ASP A 600 -14.47 -43.80 -11.90
N VAL A 601 -13.96 -42.67 -12.38
CA VAL A 601 -14.71 -41.42 -12.40
C VAL A 601 -15.98 -41.48 -13.23
N PRO A 602 -16.00 -42.07 -14.46
CA PRO A 602 -17.22 -42.23 -15.25
C PRO A 602 -18.30 -43.04 -14.56
N ALA A 603 -17.98 -44.23 -14.01
CA ALA A 603 -18.94 -45.06 -13.31
C ALA A 603 -19.46 -44.37 -12.04
N SER A 604 -18.57 -43.69 -11.29
CA SER A 604 -18.93 -42.96 -10.10
C SER A 604 -19.85 -41.77 -10.39
N LEU A 605 -19.62 -41.00 -11.46
CA LEU A 605 -20.49 -39.91 -11.91
C LEU A 605 -21.87 -40.42 -12.34
N ALA A 606 -21.94 -41.55 -13.02
CA ALA A 606 -23.21 -42.18 -13.40
C ALA A 606 -24.00 -42.60 -12.16
N ALA A 607 -23.37 -43.25 -11.18
CA ALA A 607 -24.00 -43.61 -9.92
C ALA A 607 -24.50 -42.35 -9.14
N LEU A 608 -23.70 -41.28 -9.09
CA LEU A 608 -24.10 -40.04 -8.43
C LEU A 608 -25.29 -39.39 -9.14
N ARG A 609 -25.34 -39.42 -10.47
CA ARG A 609 -26.47 -38.90 -11.26
C ARG A 609 -27.75 -39.65 -10.97
N ILE A 610 -27.70 -40.99 -10.96
CA ILE A 610 -28.87 -41.86 -10.63
C ILE A 610 -29.35 -41.56 -9.21
N ALA A 611 -28.44 -41.44 -8.22
CA ALA A 611 -28.81 -41.08 -6.86
C ALA A 611 -29.49 -39.70 -6.79
N MET A 612 -29.00 -38.71 -7.54
CA MET A 612 -29.62 -37.38 -7.57
C MET A 612 -31.02 -37.40 -8.22
N GLU A 613 -31.25 -38.21 -9.23
CA GLU A 613 -32.56 -38.37 -9.86
C GLU A 613 -33.62 -39.01 -8.92
N SER A 614 -33.19 -39.82 -7.96
CA SER A 614 -34.09 -40.37 -6.94
C SER A 614 -34.65 -39.31 -5.97
N GLY A 615 -33.96 -38.17 -5.84
CA GLY A 615 -34.30 -37.12 -4.87
C GLY A 615 -34.00 -37.49 -3.41
N ASP A 616 -33.47 -38.68 -3.13
CA ASP A 616 -33.10 -39.15 -1.79
C ASP A 616 -31.74 -38.55 -1.39
N VAL A 617 -31.79 -37.56 -0.49
CA VAL A 617 -30.62 -36.84 -0.01
C VAL A 617 -29.62 -37.75 0.70
N ASP A 618 -30.09 -38.75 1.46
CA ASP A 618 -29.22 -39.66 2.20
C ASP A 618 -28.50 -40.62 1.27
N ALA A 619 -29.20 -41.14 0.27
CA ALA A 619 -28.59 -41.94 -0.79
C ALA A 619 -27.52 -41.15 -1.57
N VAL A 620 -27.80 -39.91 -1.92
CA VAL A 620 -26.88 -39.00 -2.57
C VAL A 620 -25.63 -38.72 -1.73
N ARG A 621 -25.82 -38.42 -0.44
CA ARG A 621 -24.71 -38.22 0.51
C ARG A 621 -23.84 -39.48 0.59
N LYS A 622 -24.44 -40.64 0.69
CA LYS A 622 -23.69 -41.90 0.74
C LYS A 622 -22.80 -42.07 -0.50
N VAL A 623 -23.36 -41.99 -1.69
CA VAL A 623 -22.59 -42.10 -2.94
C VAL A 623 -21.50 -41.02 -3.01
N LEU A 624 -21.81 -39.78 -2.62
CA LEU A 624 -20.86 -38.67 -2.64
C LEU A 624 -19.62 -38.94 -1.77
N PHE A 625 -19.81 -39.52 -0.57
CA PHE A 625 -18.71 -39.77 0.37
C PHE A 625 -18.00 -41.08 0.11
N ASP A 626 -18.68 -42.17 -0.28
CA ASP A 626 -18.07 -43.48 -0.52
C ASP A 626 -16.91 -43.41 -1.53
N VAL A 627 -17.08 -42.65 -2.59
CA VAL A 627 -16.05 -42.50 -3.68
C VAL A 627 -14.81 -41.75 -3.19
N ILE A 628 -14.93 -40.84 -2.25
CA ILE A 628 -13.81 -39.99 -1.82
C ILE A 628 -13.10 -40.51 -0.57
N THR A 629 -13.69 -41.49 0.13
CA THR A 629 -13.12 -42.18 1.29
C THR A 629 -12.46 -43.50 0.93
N SER A 630 -12.79 -44.09 -0.23
CA SER A 630 -12.11 -45.24 -0.83
C SER A 630 -10.77 -44.82 -1.47
#